data_b85b14d547bfcd37e9046d09998eaa0a
#
_entry.id   b85b14d547bfcd37e9046d09998eaa0a
#
_cell.length_a   1.000
_cell.length_b   1.000
_cell.length_c   1.000
_cell.angle_alpha   90.00
_cell.angle_beta   90.00
_cell.angle_gamma   90.00
#
_symmetry.space_group_name_H-M   'P 1'
#
loop_
_entity.id
_entity.type
_entity.pdbx_description
1 polymer ?
#
loop_
_entity_poly.entity_id
_entity_poly.type
_entity_poly.pdbx_seq_one_letter_code
_entity_poly.pdbx_strand_id
1 'polypeptide(L)'
;MNQEKIMKARMWTAIFIALAALVAAFVFAGLYSDEKTKTRQSYIDQYEYNITQAADEIDKYLEKQTDYDLHYNMVLSDMGAARSFIFLVDDYAEHQKTINELHYCFVKYPVQMKDKLEEVSTALRHITEHLDKGYDEVREIVESVDRLGN
;
A
#
# COMPACT_ATOMS: atom_id res chain seq x y z
N MET A 1 -8.46 -12.30 65.33
CA MET A 1 -8.41 -11.32 64.22
C MET A 1 -9.81 -11.26 63.61
N ASN A 2 -10.44 -10.07 63.55
CA ASN A 2 -11.86 -9.91 63.26
C ASN A 2 -12.16 -10.34 61.80
N GLN A 3 -13.01 -11.31 61.56
CA GLN A 3 -13.37 -11.83 60.22
C GLN A 3 -13.79 -10.68 59.25
N GLU A 4 -14.45 -9.66 59.78
CA GLU A 4 -14.89 -8.49 59.04
C GLU A 4 -13.69 -7.68 58.43
N LYS A 5 -12.59 -7.54 59.18
CA LYS A 5 -11.38 -6.88 58.72
C LYS A 5 -10.69 -7.65 57.57
N ILE A 6 -10.68 -8.95 57.69
CA ILE A 6 -10.10 -9.84 56.65
C ILE A 6 -10.93 -9.78 55.37
N MET A 7 -12.25 -9.76 55.48
CA MET A 7 -13.17 -9.68 54.36
C MET A 7 -13.05 -8.33 53.64
N LYS A 8 -12.98 -7.21 54.38
CA LYS A 8 -12.74 -5.86 53.83
C LYS A 8 -11.37 -5.77 53.13
N ALA A 9 -10.32 -6.33 53.72
CA ALA A 9 -9.00 -6.33 53.08
C ALA A 9 -9.00 -7.12 51.74
N ARG A 10 -9.62 -8.30 51.72
CA ARG A 10 -9.75 -9.08 50.47
C ARG A 10 -10.56 -8.35 49.42
N MET A 11 -11.62 -7.67 49.76
CA MET A 11 -12.43 -6.86 48.85
C MET A 11 -11.61 -5.72 48.24
N TRP A 12 -10.86 -4.96 49.06
CA TRP A 12 -9.98 -3.89 48.55
C TRP A 12 -8.87 -4.44 47.63
N THR A 13 -8.26 -5.56 48.01
CA THR A 13 -7.24 -6.22 47.15
C THR A 13 -7.84 -6.61 45.78
N ALA A 14 -9.05 -7.19 45.76
CA ALA A 14 -9.72 -7.54 44.53
C ALA A 14 -10.02 -6.30 43.64
N ILE A 15 -10.47 -5.19 44.25
CA ILE A 15 -10.71 -3.92 43.56
C ILE A 15 -9.42 -3.37 42.95
N PHE A 16 -8.30 -3.37 43.69
CA PHE A 16 -7.01 -2.91 43.20
C PHE A 16 -6.52 -3.76 42.02
N ILE A 17 -6.65 -5.10 42.09
CA ILE A 17 -6.29 -6.00 41.01
C ILE A 17 -7.15 -5.73 39.75
N ALA A 18 -8.47 -5.54 39.95
CA ALA A 18 -9.37 -5.24 38.84
C ALA A 18 -9.03 -3.91 38.16
N LEU A 19 -8.73 -2.86 38.95
CA LEU A 19 -8.31 -1.57 38.40
C LEU A 19 -6.97 -1.69 37.65
N ALA A 20 -5.98 -2.38 38.22
CA ALA A 20 -4.69 -2.58 37.57
C ALA A 20 -4.84 -3.36 36.23
N ALA A 21 -5.67 -4.39 36.21
CA ALA A 21 -5.97 -5.14 35.00
C ALA A 21 -6.66 -4.29 33.92
N LEU A 22 -7.56 -3.40 34.33
CA LEU A 22 -8.27 -2.47 33.44
C LEU A 22 -7.30 -1.46 32.83
N VAL A 23 -6.42 -0.87 33.63
CA VAL A 23 -5.36 0.04 33.14
C VAL A 23 -4.44 -0.67 32.15
N ALA A 24 -4.00 -1.88 32.50
CA ALA A 24 -3.15 -2.68 31.62
C ALA A 24 -3.86 -2.95 30.27
N ALA A 25 -5.14 -3.31 30.29
CA ALA A 25 -5.91 -3.53 29.07
C ALA A 25 -5.98 -2.28 28.17
N PHE A 26 -6.19 -1.10 28.73
CA PHE A 26 -6.18 0.17 27.98
C PHE A 26 -4.80 0.48 27.38
N VAL A 27 -3.73 0.27 28.14
CA VAL A 27 -2.35 0.47 27.64
C VAL A 27 -2.05 -0.50 26.49
N PHE A 28 -2.37 -1.77 26.62
CA PHE A 28 -2.16 -2.75 25.55
C PHE A 28 -3.02 -2.46 24.32
N ALA A 29 -4.27 -2.03 24.48
CA ALA A 29 -5.11 -1.64 23.36
C ALA A 29 -4.54 -0.43 22.61
N GLY A 30 -4.02 0.58 23.34
CA GLY A 30 -3.34 1.73 22.76
C GLY A 30 -2.08 1.33 21.97
N LEU A 31 -1.19 0.56 22.58
CA LEU A 31 0.03 0.08 21.94
C LEU A 31 -0.26 -0.75 20.68
N TYR A 32 -1.26 -1.61 20.74
CA TYR A 32 -1.68 -2.43 19.57
C TYR A 32 -2.21 -1.54 18.44
N SER A 33 -3.02 -0.53 18.76
CA SER A 33 -3.55 0.42 17.77
C SER A 33 -2.42 1.23 17.11
N ASP A 34 -1.46 1.71 17.90
CA ASP A 34 -0.30 2.46 17.40
C ASP A 34 0.57 1.61 16.49
N GLU A 35 0.82 0.35 16.86
CA GLU A 35 1.62 -0.57 16.07
C GLU A 35 0.92 -0.90 14.74
N LYS A 36 -0.39 -1.16 14.76
CA LYS A 36 -1.18 -1.37 13.55
C LYS A 36 -1.12 -0.17 12.61
N THR A 37 -1.23 1.04 13.15
CA THR A 37 -1.16 2.29 12.36
C THR A 37 0.21 2.48 11.74
N LYS A 38 1.29 2.27 12.49
CA LYS A 38 2.67 2.36 11.99
C LYS A 38 2.95 1.33 10.89
N THR A 39 2.51 0.10 11.09
CA THR A 39 2.67 -0.97 10.10
C THR A 39 1.93 -0.64 8.81
N ARG A 40 0.67 -0.17 8.92
CA ARG A 40 -0.11 0.28 7.77
C ARG A 40 0.59 1.42 7.02
N GLN A 41 1.07 2.44 7.75
CA GLN A 41 1.79 3.55 7.13
C GLN A 41 3.06 3.08 6.41
N SER A 42 3.82 2.17 7.01
CA SER A 42 5.00 1.58 6.36
C SER A 42 4.65 0.88 5.04
N TYR A 43 3.49 0.21 4.93
CA TYR A 43 3.06 -0.39 3.67
C TYR A 43 2.67 0.66 2.63
N ILE A 44 2.02 1.74 3.03
CA ILE A 44 1.70 2.87 2.15
C ILE A 44 2.99 3.52 1.64
N ASP A 45 3.94 3.81 2.52
CA ASP A 45 5.23 4.42 2.15
C ASP A 45 6.01 3.54 1.15
N GLN A 46 6.00 2.21 1.35
CA GLN A 46 6.63 1.27 0.42
C GLN A 46 5.89 1.18 -0.91
N TYR A 47 4.57 1.22 -0.90
CA TYR A 47 3.76 1.30 -2.11
C TYR A 47 4.09 2.54 -2.93
N GLU A 48 4.05 3.73 -2.32
CA GLU A 48 4.33 5.00 -2.97
C GLU A 48 5.77 5.08 -3.48
N TYR A 49 6.73 4.56 -2.71
CA TYR A 49 8.12 4.46 -3.13
C TYR A 49 8.25 3.65 -4.42
N ASN A 50 7.63 2.46 -4.50
CA ASN A 50 7.72 1.61 -5.69
C ASN A 50 6.98 2.21 -6.89
N ILE A 51 5.84 2.89 -6.70
CA ILE A 51 5.16 3.65 -7.77
C ILE A 51 6.05 4.77 -8.29
N THR A 52 6.72 5.51 -7.40
CA THR A 52 7.67 6.56 -7.79
C THR A 52 8.84 5.99 -8.58
N GLN A 53 9.43 4.87 -8.13
CA GLN A 53 10.54 4.23 -8.85
C GLN A 53 10.10 3.77 -10.25
N ALA A 54 8.92 3.19 -10.40
CA ALA A 54 8.39 2.81 -11.70
C ALA A 54 8.23 4.02 -12.64
N ALA A 55 7.72 5.14 -12.16
CA ALA A 55 7.62 6.38 -12.93
C ALA A 55 9.00 6.92 -13.31
N ASP A 56 9.96 6.93 -12.36
CA ASP A 56 11.34 7.38 -12.61
C ASP A 56 12.04 6.55 -13.68
N GLU A 57 11.85 5.24 -13.69
CA GLU A 57 12.45 4.36 -14.71
C GLU A 57 11.83 4.59 -16.10
N ILE A 58 10.53 4.86 -16.17
CA ILE A 58 9.88 5.26 -17.42
C ILE A 58 10.48 6.58 -17.92
N ASP A 59 10.57 7.60 -17.07
CA ASP A 59 11.08 8.92 -17.42
C ASP A 59 12.55 8.84 -17.91
N LYS A 60 13.40 8.06 -17.22
CA LYS A 60 14.80 7.82 -17.66
C LYS A 60 14.87 7.22 -19.05
N TYR A 61 13.98 6.27 -19.37
CA TYR A 61 13.91 5.73 -20.71
C TYR A 61 13.44 6.76 -21.72
N LEU A 62 12.38 7.52 -21.42
CA LEU A 62 11.84 8.53 -22.33
C LEU A 62 12.85 9.64 -22.65
N GLU A 63 13.68 10.04 -21.65
CA GLU A 63 14.73 11.04 -21.84
C GLU A 63 15.88 10.54 -22.74
N LYS A 64 16.35 9.31 -22.51
CA LYS A 64 17.56 8.80 -23.15
C LYS A 64 17.29 7.96 -24.40
N GLN A 65 16.11 7.36 -24.50
CA GLN A 65 15.70 6.42 -25.55
C GLN A 65 16.67 5.23 -25.72
N THR A 66 17.36 4.85 -24.62
CA THR A 66 18.33 3.73 -24.60
C THR A 66 17.91 2.70 -23.54
N ASP A 67 18.42 1.49 -23.69
CA ASP A 67 18.29 0.42 -22.69
C ASP A 67 16.82 0.09 -22.32
N TYR A 68 15.92 0.11 -23.31
CA TYR A 68 14.49 -0.14 -23.12
C TYR A 68 14.22 -1.37 -22.24
N ASP A 69 14.84 -2.51 -22.59
CA ASP A 69 14.59 -3.77 -21.89
C ASP A 69 14.98 -3.68 -20.40
N LEU A 70 16.07 -2.96 -20.09
CA LEU A 70 16.50 -2.74 -18.71
C LEU A 70 15.45 -1.94 -17.95
N HIS A 71 15.10 -0.75 -18.45
CA HIS A 71 14.13 0.13 -17.79
C HIS A 71 12.76 -0.53 -17.70
N TYR A 72 12.32 -1.23 -18.74
CA TYR A 72 11.05 -1.96 -18.73
C TYR A 72 11.00 -3.05 -17.66
N ASN A 73 12.08 -3.83 -17.52
CA ASN A 73 12.16 -4.84 -16.47
C ASN A 73 12.19 -4.23 -15.05
N MET A 74 12.80 -3.06 -14.87
CA MET A 74 12.76 -2.33 -13.61
C MET A 74 11.34 -1.87 -13.29
N VAL A 75 10.64 -1.29 -14.25
CA VAL A 75 9.20 -0.93 -14.11
C VAL A 75 8.36 -2.15 -13.71
N LEU A 76 8.55 -3.30 -14.37
CA LEU A 76 7.85 -4.55 -14.00
C LEU A 76 8.13 -4.97 -12.57
N SER A 77 9.38 -4.88 -12.12
CA SER A 77 9.79 -5.21 -10.75
C SER A 77 9.12 -4.28 -9.73
N ASP A 78 9.20 -2.98 -9.97
CA ASP A 78 8.66 -1.96 -9.06
C ASP A 78 7.13 -2.02 -8.99
N MET A 79 6.45 -2.18 -10.14
CA MET A 79 5.01 -2.39 -10.18
C MET A 79 4.59 -3.70 -9.48
N GLY A 80 5.40 -4.75 -9.59
CA GLY A 80 5.20 -6.01 -8.86
C GLY A 80 5.29 -5.84 -7.34
N ALA A 81 6.27 -5.05 -6.88
CA ALA A 81 6.44 -4.70 -5.48
C ALA A 81 5.29 -3.80 -4.99
N ALA A 82 4.95 -2.73 -5.72
CA ALA A 82 3.84 -1.84 -5.41
C ALA A 82 2.53 -2.62 -5.23
N ARG A 83 2.23 -3.54 -6.15
CA ARG A 83 1.08 -4.44 -6.08
C ARG A 83 1.05 -5.26 -4.79
N SER A 84 2.20 -5.72 -4.33
CA SER A 84 2.31 -6.55 -3.12
C SER A 84 2.06 -5.73 -1.86
N PHE A 85 2.56 -4.50 -1.81
CA PHE A 85 2.36 -3.63 -0.66
C PHE A 85 0.94 -3.08 -0.56
N ILE A 86 0.33 -2.64 -1.68
CA ILE A 86 -1.04 -2.12 -1.67
C ILE A 86 -2.05 -3.20 -1.23
N PHE A 87 -1.75 -4.49 -1.48
CA PHE A 87 -2.57 -5.61 -1.01
C PHE A 87 -2.67 -5.68 0.52
N LEU A 88 -1.67 -5.16 1.24
CA LEU A 88 -1.62 -5.15 2.70
C LEU A 88 -2.35 -3.94 3.33
N VAL A 89 -2.96 -3.09 2.50
CA VAL A 89 -3.69 -1.89 2.93
C VAL A 89 -5.17 -2.09 2.68
N ASP A 90 -5.91 -2.47 3.71
CA ASP A 90 -7.33 -2.88 3.65
C ASP A 90 -8.25 -1.87 2.93
N ASP A 91 -7.99 -0.57 3.12
CA ASP A 91 -8.85 0.51 2.59
C ASP A 91 -8.64 0.79 1.08
N TYR A 92 -7.67 0.11 0.42
CA TYR A 92 -7.26 0.38 -0.96
C TYR A 92 -7.73 -0.67 -1.96
N ALA A 93 -8.82 -1.40 -1.70
CA ALA A 93 -9.27 -2.51 -2.54
C ALA A 93 -9.50 -2.11 -4.01
N GLU A 94 -10.12 -0.96 -4.29
CA GLU A 94 -10.31 -0.45 -5.66
C GLU A 94 -8.99 -0.06 -6.30
N HIS A 95 -8.11 0.62 -5.57
CA HIS A 95 -6.77 1.00 -6.03
C HIS A 95 -5.92 -0.24 -6.33
N GLN A 96 -6.02 -1.27 -5.47
CA GLN A 96 -5.35 -2.55 -5.67
C GLN A 96 -5.72 -3.19 -7.01
N LYS A 97 -7.02 -3.19 -7.35
CA LYS A 97 -7.50 -3.74 -8.63
C LYS A 97 -6.86 -3.00 -9.80
N THR A 98 -6.87 -1.67 -9.77
CA THR A 98 -6.32 -0.82 -10.83
C THR A 98 -4.82 -1.07 -11.04
N ILE A 99 -4.03 -1.13 -9.96
CA ILE A 99 -2.59 -1.40 -10.02
C ILE A 99 -2.30 -2.84 -10.49
N ASN A 100 -3.10 -3.81 -10.06
CA ASN A 100 -2.98 -5.18 -10.54
C ASN A 100 -3.24 -5.29 -12.05
N GLU A 101 -4.24 -4.60 -12.56
CA GLU A 101 -4.58 -4.59 -13.98
C GLU A 101 -3.49 -3.90 -14.82
N LEU A 102 -2.95 -2.77 -14.33
CA LEU A 102 -1.82 -2.11 -14.98
C LEU A 102 -0.60 -3.02 -15.05
N HIS A 103 -0.20 -3.62 -13.93
CA HIS A 103 0.90 -4.58 -13.91
C HIS A 103 0.65 -5.76 -14.86
N TYR A 104 -0.58 -6.29 -14.91
CA TYR A 104 -0.95 -7.34 -15.85
C TYR A 104 -0.78 -6.88 -17.29
N CYS A 105 -1.16 -5.65 -17.66
CA CYS A 105 -0.96 -5.11 -19.00
C CYS A 105 0.53 -5.03 -19.36
N PHE A 106 1.39 -4.59 -18.45
CA PHE A 106 2.84 -4.62 -18.66
C PHE A 106 3.38 -6.03 -18.93
N VAL A 107 2.92 -7.02 -18.17
CA VAL A 107 3.36 -8.42 -18.37
C VAL A 107 2.84 -9.00 -19.68
N LYS A 108 1.58 -8.75 -20.01
CA LYS A 108 0.88 -9.45 -21.10
C LYS A 108 0.95 -8.75 -22.45
N TYR A 109 1.01 -7.42 -22.46
CA TYR A 109 0.93 -6.59 -23.65
C TYR A 109 2.10 -5.60 -23.77
N PRO A 110 3.38 -6.07 -23.70
CA PRO A 110 4.54 -5.19 -23.61
C PRO A 110 4.69 -4.24 -24.80
N VAL A 111 4.29 -4.67 -25.99
CA VAL A 111 4.37 -3.84 -27.21
C VAL A 111 3.40 -2.66 -27.11
N GLN A 112 2.15 -2.88 -26.71
CA GLN A 112 1.17 -1.81 -26.55
C GLN A 112 1.52 -0.90 -25.38
N MET A 113 2.06 -1.44 -24.28
CA MET A 113 2.47 -0.65 -23.12
C MET A 113 3.67 0.25 -23.43
N LYS A 114 4.53 -0.13 -24.37
CA LYS A 114 5.65 0.71 -24.82
C LYS A 114 5.15 2.04 -25.37
N ASP A 115 4.08 2.02 -26.14
CA ASP A 115 3.51 3.22 -26.76
C ASP A 115 2.76 4.13 -25.76
N LYS A 116 2.51 3.63 -24.53
CA LYS A 116 1.76 4.30 -23.48
C LYS A 116 2.62 4.74 -22.30
N LEU A 117 3.94 4.60 -22.38
CA LEU A 117 4.83 4.88 -21.24
C LEU A 117 4.70 6.29 -20.71
N GLU A 118 4.55 7.30 -21.57
CA GLU A 118 4.39 8.71 -21.15
C GLU A 118 3.09 8.91 -20.36
N GLU A 119 1.97 8.35 -20.84
CA GLU A 119 0.68 8.37 -20.15
C GLU A 119 0.76 7.66 -18.79
N VAL A 120 1.42 6.50 -18.76
CA VAL A 120 1.63 5.73 -17.52
C VAL A 120 2.47 6.51 -16.52
N SER A 121 3.61 7.09 -16.93
CA SER A 121 4.45 7.88 -16.02
C SER A 121 3.64 9.03 -15.41
N THR A 122 2.88 9.75 -16.23
CA THR A 122 2.02 10.85 -15.77
C THR A 122 0.98 10.36 -14.75
N ALA A 123 0.29 9.25 -15.03
CA ALA A 123 -0.71 8.69 -14.12
C ALA A 123 -0.10 8.23 -12.79
N LEU A 124 1.07 7.58 -12.83
CA LEU A 124 1.79 7.15 -11.63
C LEU A 124 2.25 8.35 -10.78
N ARG A 125 2.72 9.45 -11.41
CA ARG A 125 3.04 10.71 -10.72
C ARG A 125 1.82 11.29 -10.02
N HIS A 126 0.67 11.32 -10.67
CA HIS A 126 -0.57 11.80 -10.06
C HIS A 126 -0.98 10.94 -8.85
N ILE A 127 -0.76 9.63 -8.88
CA ILE A 127 -0.99 8.77 -7.72
C ILE A 127 -0.08 9.16 -6.55
N THR A 128 1.22 9.37 -6.78
CA THR A 128 2.18 9.72 -5.73
C THR A 128 2.00 11.16 -5.21
N GLU A 129 1.38 12.03 -5.99
CA GLU A 129 0.94 13.36 -5.57
C GLU A 129 -0.41 13.35 -4.83
N HIS A 130 -0.94 12.16 -4.52
CA HIS A 130 -2.25 11.96 -3.87
C HIS A 130 -3.43 12.55 -4.63
N LEU A 131 -3.35 12.54 -5.97
CA LEU A 131 -4.44 12.97 -6.82
C LEU A 131 -5.31 11.77 -7.21
N ASP A 132 -6.57 11.78 -6.83
CA ASP A 132 -7.54 10.70 -7.13
C ASP A 132 -7.60 10.39 -8.64
N LYS A 133 -7.41 11.40 -9.49
CA LYS A 133 -7.38 11.25 -10.95
C LYS A 133 -6.33 10.27 -11.46
N GLY A 134 -5.22 10.05 -10.75
CA GLY A 134 -4.16 9.15 -11.17
C GLY A 134 -4.66 7.72 -11.35
N TYR A 135 -5.52 7.23 -10.48
CA TYR A 135 -6.12 5.90 -10.61
C TYR A 135 -7.15 5.82 -11.75
N ASP A 136 -7.87 6.91 -12.03
CA ASP A 136 -8.79 6.98 -13.17
C ASP A 136 -8.02 6.96 -14.49
N GLU A 137 -6.93 7.72 -14.59
CA GLU A 137 -6.02 7.73 -15.74
C GLU A 137 -5.41 6.33 -15.99
N VAL A 138 -4.97 5.64 -14.95
CA VAL A 138 -4.49 4.25 -15.06
C VAL A 138 -5.61 3.34 -15.60
N ARG A 139 -6.84 3.50 -15.14
CA ARG A 139 -7.97 2.70 -15.61
C ARG A 139 -8.24 2.94 -17.10
N GLU A 140 -8.21 4.18 -17.56
CA GLU A 140 -8.36 4.53 -18.98
C GLU A 140 -7.25 3.90 -19.83
N ILE A 141 -6.00 3.93 -19.37
CA ILE A 141 -4.87 3.27 -20.05
C ILE A 141 -5.11 1.77 -20.17
N VAL A 142 -5.51 1.11 -19.08
CA VAL A 142 -5.80 -0.33 -19.06
C VAL A 142 -6.95 -0.71 -19.99
N GLU A 143 -8.00 0.11 -20.04
CA GLU A 143 -9.14 -0.10 -20.93
C GLU A 143 -8.80 0.11 -22.41
N SER A 144 -7.82 0.98 -22.71
CA SER A 144 -7.36 1.25 -24.06
C SER A 144 -6.46 0.14 -24.65
N VAL A 145 -6.01 -0.81 -23.83
CA VAL A 145 -5.21 -1.96 -24.30
C VAL A 145 -6.12 -2.95 -25.00
N ASP A 146 -5.81 -3.23 -26.29
CA ASP A 146 -6.53 -4.25 -27.05
C ASP A 146 -6.16 -5.65 -26.55
N ARG A 147 -7.09 -6.27 -25.83
CA ARG A 147 -6.93 -7.62 -25.26
C ARG A 147 -7.27 -8.73 -26.26
N LEU A 148 -7.82 -8.40 -27.42
CA LEU A 148 -8.22 -9.35 -28.47
C LEU A 148 -7.23 -9.33 -29.65
N GLY A 149 -6.51 -8.22 -29.85
CA GLY A 149 -5.47 -8.07 -30.85
C GLY A 149 -4.11 -8.46 -30.27
N ASN A 150 -3.43 -9.35 -30.89
CA ASN A 150 -2.05 -9.74 -30.55
C ASN A 150 -1.06 -8.67 -31.00
#